data_f5a4db167fb377b1be4d2c8581087163
#
_entry.id   f5a4db167fb377b1be4d2c8581087163
#
_cell.length_a   1.000
_cell.length_b   1.000
_cell.length_c   1.000
_cell.angle_alpha   90.00
_cell.angle_beta   90.00
_cell.angle_gamma   90.00
#
_symmetry.space_group_name_H-M   'P 1'
#
loop_
_entity.id
_entity.type
_entity.pdbx_description
1 polymer ?
#
loop_
_entity_poly.entity_id
_entity_poly.type
_entity_poly.pdbx_seq_one_letter_code
_entity_poly.pdbx_strand_id
1 'polypeptide(L)'
;MSIPLLAHSSTLLQRLTGCAAPGSCFYHTHDNFLVYGGNGMKNDFGGHDNHHYDNIYAYAGHGLGVCAALDGHEDYFYGNHVVLTGGDVGGFACDGPGKTVLHDNAYYTKDGKITECKMDLAAWQAKGEDSGSTVATWPKDADVIKMAKAKLGF
;
A
#
# COMPACT_ATOMS: atom_id res chain seq x y z
N MET A 1 22.73 11.44 -11.16
CA MET A 1 23.12 10.03 -11.26
C MET A 1 21.88 9.26 -11.68
N SER A 2 21.79 8.82 -12.93
CA SER A 2 20.59 8.17 -13.47
C SER A 2 20.57 6.71 -13.03
N ILE A 3 19.55 6.30 -12.27
CA ILE A 3 19.34 4.90 -11.91
C ILE A 3 18.57 4.26 -13.09
N PRO A 4 19.11 3.21 -13.72
CA PRO A 4 18.36 2.51 -14.76
C PRO A 4 17.15 1.80 -14.14
N LEU A 5 15.99 2.04 -14.71
CA LEU A 5 14.72 1.41 -14.36
C LEU A 5 14.78 -0.07 -14.74
N LEU A 6 15.08 -0.94 -13.78
CA LEU A 6 14.92 -2.40 -13.94
C LEU A 6 13.58 -2.81 -13.33
N ALA A 7 12.55 -2.72 -14.15
CA ALA A 7 11.28 -3.35 -13.82
C ALA A 7 11.39 -4.85 -14.16
N HIS A 8 11.53 -5.69 -13.15
CA HIS A 8 11.29 -7.12 -13.30
C HIS A 8 9.86 -7.39 -12.82
N SER A 9 9.01 -7.75 -13.75
CA SER A 9 7.64 -8.19 -13.51
C SER A 9 7.68 -9.57 -12.87
N SER A 10 7.45 -9.64 -11.57
CA SER A 10 7.07 -10.89 -10.94
C SER A 10 5.63 -11.22 -11.32
N THR A 11 5.40 -12.43 -11.66
CA THR A 11 4.24 -13.05 -12.29
C THR A 11 2.91 -12.57 -11.74
N LEU A 12 2.15 -11.83 -12.55
CA LEU A 12 0.75 -11.52 -12.32
C LEU A 12 -0.05 -12.81 -12.51
N LEU A 13 -0.32 -13.53 -11.41
CA LEU A 13 -1.19 -14.71 -11.47
C LEU A 13 -2.66 -14.26 -11.42
N GLN A 14 -3.22 -14.00 -12.57
CA GLN A 14 -4.60 -13.62 -12.76
C GLN A 14 -5.50 -14.87 -12.69
N ARG A 15 -6.22 -15.08 -11.59
CA ARG A 15 -7.40 -15.92 -11.60
C ARG A 15 -8.61 -15.05 -11.89
N LEU A 16 -9.03 -15.04 -13.15
CA LEU A 16 -10.30 -14.45 -13.57
C LEU A 16 -11.45 -15.38 -13.15
N THR A 17 -11.93 -15.24 -11.94
CA THR A 17 -13.24 -15.75 -11.55
C THR A 17 -14.17 -14.55 -11.48
N GLY A 18 -15.09 -14.49 -12.43
CA GLY A 18 -16.02 -13.43 -12.76
C GLY A 18 -16.34 -12.40 -11.66
N CYS A 19 -15.76 -11.23 -11.77
CA CYS A 19 -16.23 -10.06 -11.04
C CYS A 19 -17.59 -9.64 -11.56
N ALA A 20 -18.58 -9.55 -10.69
CA ALA A 20 -19.93 -9.11 -11.04
C ALA A 20 -20.05 -7.60 -11.20
N ALA A 21 -19.03 -6.82 -10.85
CA ALA A 21 -18.98 -5.35 -10.92
C ALA A 21 -17.90 -4.88 -11.91
N PRO A 22 -18.05 -3.70 -12.51
CA PRO A 22 -16.99 -3.08 -13.30
C PRO A 22 -15.85 -2.68 -12.36
N GLY A 23 -14.76 -3.44 -12.38
CA GLY A 23 -13.59 -3.22 -11.54
C GLY A 23 -12.69 -4.44 -11.52
N SER A 24 -11.50 -4.29 -10.98
CA SER A 24 -10.56 -5.39 -10.82
C SER A 24 -10.78 -6.06 -9.47
N CYS A 25 -10.86 -7.38 -9.44
CA CYS A 25 -11.07 -8.13 -8.22
C CYS A 25 -10.20 -9.39 -8.14
N PHE A 26 -9.93 -9.84 -6.91
CA PHE A 26 -9.13 -11.03 -6.61
C PHE A 26 -7.69 -10.96 -7.14
N TYR A 27 -7.11 -9.75 -7.23
CA TYR A 27 -5.70 -9.58 -7.58
C TYR A 27 -4.81 -9.77 -6.36
N HIS A 28 -3.69 -10.41 -6.60
CA HIS A 28 -2.57 -10.46 -5.66
C HIS A 28 -1.39 -9.70 -6.27
N THR A 29 -1.01 -8.59 -5.65
CA THR A 29 0.13 -7.77 -6.05
C THR A 29 1.15 -7.81 -4.93
N HIS A 30 2.27 -8.47 -5.13
CA HIS A 30 3.27 -8.66 -4.07
C HIS A 30 4.69 -8.68 -4.60
N ASP A 31 5.65 -8.50 -3.70
CA ASP A 31 7.09 -8.55 -3.97
C ASP A 31 7.56 -7.55 -5.03
N ASN A 32 6.88 -6.42 -5.16
CA ASN A 32 7.24 -5.37 -6.10
C ASN A 32 8.03 -4.26 -5.42
N PHE A 33 8.85 -3.58 -6.20
CA PHE A 33 9.49 -2.31 -5.84
C PHE A 33 9.05 -1.21 -6.80
N LEU A 34 8.26 -0.26 -6.31
CA LEU A 34 7.72 0.86 -7.07
C LEU A 34 8.29 2.17 -6.51
N VAL A 35 8.70 3.07 -7.38
CA VAL A 35 9.42 4.30 -7.00
C VAL A 35 8.82 5.52 -7.65
N TYR A 36 8.67 6.59 -6.88
CA TYR A 36 8.25 7.91 -7.35
C TYR A 36 6.83 7.95 -7.98
N GLY A 37 5.90 7.24 -7.38
CA GLY A 37 4.49 7.31 -7.77
C GLY A 37 3.74 8.44 -7.07
N GLY A 38 2.71 8.99 -7.70
CA GLY A 38 1.74 9.85 -7.01
C GLY A 38 0.99 9.08 -5.93
N ASN A 39 0.65 7.82 -6.23
CA ASN A 39 0.15 6.83 -5.27
C ASN A 39 1.09 5.61 -5.27
N GLY A 40 1.16 4.88 -4.17
CA GLY A 40 1.77 3.57 -4.12
C GLY A 40 0.89 2.56 -4.86
N MET A 41 -0.11 2.04 -4.17
CA MET A 41 -1.12 1.16 -4.76
C MET A 41 -2.52 1.75 -4.54
N LYS A 42 -3.37 1.67 -5.57
CA LYS A 42 -4.74 2.14 -5.50
C LYS A 42 -5.69 1.15 -6.18
N ASN A 43 -6.77 0.81 -5.48
CA ASN A 43 -7.93 0.15 -6.06
C ASN A 43 -8.99 1.20 -6.39
N ASP A 44 -9.68 1.03 -7.51
CA ASP A 44 -10.63 2.01 -8.02
C ASP A 44 -11.83 1.36 -8.71
N PHE A 45 -12.89 2.13 -8.96
CA PHE A 45 -14.08 1.72 -9.70
C PHE A 45 -14.77 0.44 -9.19
N GLY A 46 -14.85 0.27 -7.87
CA GLY A 46 -15.47 -0.90 -7.26
C GLY A 46 -14.63 -2.18 -7.40
N GLY A 47 -13.34 -2.06 -7.61
CA GLY A 47 -12.40 -3.17 -7.41
C GLY A 47 -12.50 -3.67 -5.98
N HIS A 48 -12.39 -5.00 -5.77
CA HIS A 48 -12.63 -5.60 -4.47
C HIS A 48 -11.92 -6.94 -4.28
N ASP A 49 -11.77 -7.36 -3.03
CA ASP A 49 -11.12 -8.61 -2.63
C ASP A 49 -9.70 -8.73 -3.19
N ASN A 50 -9.00 -7.60 -3.31
CA ASN A 50 -7.63 -7.53 -3.78
C ASN A 50 -6.66 -7.57 -2.60
N HIS A 51 -5.53 -8.22 -2.78
CA HIS A 51 -4.46 -8.31 -1.80
C HIS A 51 -3.19 -7.64 -2.33
N HIS A 52 -2.69 -6.66 -1.60
CA HIS A 52 -1.45 -5.94 -1.89
C HIS A 52 -0.51 -6.09 -0.71
N TYR A 53 0.49 -6.95 -0.85
CA TYR A 53 1.34 -7.30 0.28
C TYR A 53 2.81 -7.44 -0.08
N ASP A 54 3.66 -7.27 0.91
CA ASP A 54 5.11 -7.42 0.77
C ASP A 54 5.73 -6.56 -0.34
N ASN A 55 5.10 -5.45 -0.69
CA ASN A 55 5.64 -4.50 -1.67
C ASN A 55 6.47 -3.41 -0.98
N ILE A 56 7.32 -2.76 -1.75
CA ILE A 56 8.01 -1.54 -1.36
C ILE A 56 7.51 -0.41 -2.27
N TYR A 57 6.82 0.56 -1.69
CA TYR A 57 6.38 1.80 -2.36
C TYR A 57 7.27 2.92 -1.88
N ALA A 58 8.28 3.29 -2.68
CA ALA A 58 9.28 4.26 -2.29
C ALA A 58 8.98 5.65 -2.85
N TYR A 59 8.92 6.63 -1.96
CA TYR A 59 8.71 8.05 -2.29
C TYR A 59 7.37 8.30 -3.00
N ALA A 60 6.33 7.65 -2.52
CA ALA A 60 4.96 7.87 -2.99
C ALA A 60 4.35 9.11 -2.32
N GLY A 61 3.52 9.84 -3.04
CA GLY A 61 2.77 10.98 -2.51
C GLY A 61 1.73 10.52 -1.49
N HIS A 62 0.94 9.52 -1.88
CA HIS A 62 0.06 8.72 -1.02
C HIS A 62 0.50 7.26 -1.10
N GLY A 63 0.44 6.55 0.00
CA GLY A 63 0.92 5.18 0.05
C GLY A 63 -0.06 4.19 -0.55
N LEU A 64 -1.23 4.15 -0.01
CA LEU A 64 -2.24 3.15 -0.29
C LEU A 64 -3.59 3.87 -0.50
N GLY A 65 -4.53 3.21 -1.15
CA GLY A 65 -5.84 3.83 -1.32
C GLY A 65 -6.89 2.92 -1.92
N VAL A 66 -8.13 3.18 -1.55
CA VAL A 66 -9.32 2.60 -2.18
C VAL A 66 -10.26 3.73 -2.56
N CYS A 67 -10.73 3.73 -3.78
CA CYS A 67 -11.71 4.66 -4.28
C CYS A 67 -12.93 3.88 -4.79
N ALA A 68 -14.12 4.32 -4.40
CA ALA A 68 -15.36 3.64 -4.74
C ALA A 68 -15.37 2.16 -4.28
N ALA A 69 -15.04 1.94 -3.00
CA ALA A 69 -15.10 0.63 -2.37
C ALA A 69 -16.50 0.01 -2.51
N LEU A 70 -16.55 -1.29 -2.76
CA LEU A 70 -17.78 -2.02 -2.95
C LEU A 70 -18.33 -2.52 -1.61
N ASP A 71 -19.62 -2.29 -1.36
CA ASP A 71 -20.28 -2.75 -0.14
C ASP A 71 -20.24 -4.28 0.01
N GLY A 72 -19.92 -4.74 1.21
CA GLY A 72 -19.83 -6.17 1.53
C GLY A 72 -18.53 -6.83 1.07
N HIS A 73 -17.58 -6.07 0.54
CA HIS A 73 -16.27 -6.54 0.10
C HIS A 73 -15.14 -5.83 0.83
N GLU A 74 -13.96 -6.41 0.81
CA GLU A 74 -12.77 -5.88 1.45
C GLU A 74 -11.61 -5.83 0.45
N ASP A 75 -10.68 -4.90 0.68
CA ASP A 75 -9.36 -4.86 0.05
C ASP A 75 -8.28 -4.88 1.12
N TYR A 76 -7.21 -5.61 0.88
CA TYR A 76 -6.19 -5.93 1.88
C TYR A 76 -4.84 -5.34 1.49
N PHE A 77 -4.21 -4.62 2.44
CA PHE A 77 -2.85 -4.08 2.30
C PHE A 77 -2.04 -4.44 3.54
N TYR A 78 -1.06 -5.31 3.40
CA TYR A 78 -0.28 -5.79 4.54
C TYR A 78 1.17 -6.12 4.21
N GLY A 79 2.02 -6.03 5.21
CA GLY A 79 3.45 -6.33 5.07
C GLY A 79 4.20 -5.39 4.12
N ASN A 80 3.61 -4.25 3.73
CA ASN A 80 4.24 -3.34 2.79
C ASN A 80 5.19 -2.38 3.50
N HIS A 81 6.25 -1.98 2.82
CA HIS A 81 7.10 -0.85 3.19
C HIS A 81 6.71 0.38 2.37
N VAL A 82 6.29 1.45 3.01
CA VAL A 82 5.73 2.63 2.35
C VAL A 82 6.50 3.88 2.76
N VAL A 83 7.35 4.39 1.88
CA VAL A 83 8.08 5.65 2.09
C VAL A 83 7.25 6.77 1.47
N LEU A 84 6.65 7.61 2.32
CA LEU A 84 5.70 8.66 1.96
C LEU A 84 6.39 10.02 1.85
N THR A 85 6.13 10.77 0.80
CA THR A 85 6.55 12.16 0.67
C THR A 85 5.63 13.13 1.41
N GLY A 86 4.40 12.74 1.67
CA GLY A 86 3.44 13.38 2.57
C GLY A 86 3.25 12.58 3.86
N GLY A 87 2.36 13.03 4.73
CA GLY A 87 2.02 12.35 5.98
C GLY A 87 0.72 11.56 5.92
N ASP A 88 0.03 11.55 4.78
CA ASP A 88 -1.23 10.87 4.58
C ASP A 88 -0.99 9.50 3.93
N VAL A 89 -1.45 8.43 4.58
CA VAL A 89 -1.26 7.08 4.07
C VAL A 89 -2.09 6.84 2.82
N GLY A 90 -3.28 7.36 2.74
CA GLY A 90 -4.08 7.26 1.52
C GLY A 90 -5.55 7.63 1.69
N GLY A 91 -6.28 7.53 0.58
CA GLY A 91 -7.73 7.72 0.55
C GLY A 91 -8.42 6.38 0.79
N PHE A 92 -8.92 6.20 2.00
CA PHE A 92 -9.70 5.02 2.37
C PHE A 92 -11.17 5.37 2.52
N ALA A 93 -12.02 4.36 2.39
CA ALA A 93 -13.40 4.45 2.85
C ALA A 93 -13.44 4.40 4.39
N CYS A 94 -13.09 5.51 5.03
CA CYS A 94 -13.01 5.58 6.50
C CYS A 94 -14.35 5.33 7.21
N ASP A 95 -15.45 5.67 6.53
CA ASP A 95 -16.81 5.57 7.04
C ASP A 95 -17.77 5.01 5.96
N GLY A 96 -17.23 4.36 4.95
CA GLY A 96 -17.98 3.84 3.81
C GLY A 96 -18.40 2.38 3.94
N PRO A 97 -19.22 1.90 2.99
CA PRO A 97 -19.71 0.53 3.01
C PRO A 97 -18.67 -0.53 2.66
N GLY A 98 -17.63 -0.17 1.94
CA GLY A 98 -16.51 -1.08 1.63
C GLY A 98 -15.42 -0.98 2.68
N LYS A 99 -14.73 -2.06 2.97
CA LYS A 99 -13.69 -2.09 3.98
C LYS A 99 -12.30 -2.23 3.38
N THR A 100 -11.39 -1.39 3.85
CA THR A 100 -9.95 -1.55 3.64
C THR A 100 -9.34 -2.17 4.88
N VAL A 101 -8.68 -3.30 4.73
CA VAL A 101 -8.01 -4.01 5.81
C VAL A 101 -6.52 -3.74 5.72
N LEU A 102 -5.98 -3.07 6.73
CA LEU A 102 -4.56 -2.73 6.83
C LEU A 102 -3.96 -3.48 8.02
N HIS A 103 -2.78 -4.04 7.86
CA HIS A 103 -2.03 -4.59 8.98
C HIS A 103 -0.55 -4.83 8.63
N ASP A 104 0.30 -4.84 9.63
CA ASP A 104 1.72 -5.18 9.51
C ASP A 104 2.51 -4.34 8.47
N ASN A 105 2.05 -3.12 8.15
CA ASN A 105 2.76 -2.23 7.24
C ASN A 105 3.84 -1.42 7.98
N ALA A 106 4.91 -1.08 7.28
CA ALA A 106 5.95 -0.19 7.77
C ALA A 106 5.90 1.14 6.99
N TYR A 107 5.44 2.19 7.65
CA TYR A 107 5.37 3.52 7.08
C TYR A 107 6.60 4.35 7.44
N TYR A 108 7.08 5.13 6.49
CA TYR A 108 8.21 6.02 6.68
C TYR A 108 7.86 7.40 6.15
N THR A 109 7.96 8.41 7.00
CA THR A 109 7.71 9.81 6.64
C THR A 109 8.88 10.68 7.06
N LYS A 110 8.92 11.90 6.59
CA LYS A 110 10.00 12.82 6.91
C LYS A 110 10.14 13.12 8.40
N ASP A 111 9.02 13.16 9.11
CA ASP A 111 8.95 13.48 10.55
C ASP A 111 8.55 12.28 11.43
N GLY A 112 8.37 11.10 10.84
CA GLY A 112 7.98 9.90 11.57
C GLY A 112 6.51 9.90 12.00
N LYS A 113 5.65 10.64 11.30
CA LYS A 113 4.21 10.72 11.61
C LYS A 113 3.39 10.44 10.37
N ILE A 114 2.28 9.75 10.57
CA ILE A 114 1.27 9.53 9.53
C ILE A 114 -0.11 9.91 10.04
N THR A 115 -1.01 10.14 9.09
CA THR A 115 -2.44 10.23 9.35
C THR A 115 -3.18 9.21 8.50
N GLU A 116 -4.14 8.55 9.10
CA GLU A 116 -5.11 7.68 8.46
C GLU A 116 -6.49 8.11 8.90
N CYS A 117 -7.38 8.35 7.96
CA CYS A 117 -8.72 8.80 8.28
C CYS A 117 -8.75 9.98 9.29
N LYS A 118 -7.83 10.93 9.17
CA LYS A 118 -7.64 12.09 10.07
C LYS A 118 -7.19 11.73 11.50
N MET A 119 -6.73 10.52 11.72
CA MET A 119 -6.19 10.05 13.00
C MET A 119 -4.69 9.72 12.84
N ASP A 120 -3.93 9.81 13.92
CA ASP A 120 -2.60 9.23 13.95
C ASP A 120 -2.68 7.68 14.04
N LEU A 121 -1.57 7.01 13.76
CA LEU A 121 -1.52 5.54 13.74
C LEU A 121 -1.98 4.93 15.07
N ALA A 122 -1.59 5.50 16.20
CA ALA A 122 -1.95 4.97 17.50
C ALA A 122 -3.46 5.06 17.77
N ALA A 123 -4.07 6.17 17.39
CA ALA A 123 -5.52 6.36 17.52
C ALA A 123 -6.30 5.43 16.55
N TRP A 124 -5.74 5.15 15.38
CA TRP A 124 -6.31 4.22 14.41
C TRP A 124 -6.23 2.78 14.92
N GLN A 125 -5.07 2.38 15.43
CA GLN A 125 -4.86 1.06 16.04
C GLN A 125 -5.73 0.83 17.29
N ALA A 126 -5.99 1.87 18.06
CA ALA A 126 -6.90 1.77 19.22
C ALA A 126 -8.36 1.45 18.83
N LYS A 127 -8.73 1.65 17.57
CA LYS A 127 -10.01 1.21 16.99
C LYS A 127 -9.98 -0.22 16.43
N GLY A 128 -8.87 -0.92 16.53
CA GLY A 128 -8.70 -2.26 15.99
C GLY A 128 -8.25 -2.30 14.53
N GLU A 129 -7.94 -1.13 13.95
CA GLU A 129 -7.49 -1.02 12.56
C GLU A 129 -5.95 -1.02 12.48
N ASP A 130 -5.40 -1.29 11.31
CA ASP A 130 -3.98 -1.27 10.96
C ASP A 130 -3.05 -1.87 12.06
N SER A 131 -3.45 -3.01 12.59
CA SER A 131 -2.74 -3.71 13.66
C SER A 131 -1.33 -4.14 13.21
N GLY A 132 -0.37 -4.09 14.11
CA GLY A 132 1.02 -4.48 13.82
C GLY A 132 1.79 -3.49 12.95
N SER A 133 1.16 -2.50 12.36
CA SER A 133 1.84 -1.48 11.55
C SER A 133 2.66 -0.52 12.40
N THR A 134 3.70 0.02 11.80
CA THR A 134 4.66 0.92 12.44
C THR A 134 4.90 2.17 11.62
N VAL A 135 5.35 3.24 12.28
CA VAL A 135 5.79 4.45 11.59
C VAL A 135 7.18 4.88 12.10
N ALA A 136 8.04 5.30 11.19
CA ALA A 136 9.37 5.80 11.48
C ALA A 136 9.75 6.97 10.54
N THR A 137 10.89 7.61 10.82
CA THR A 137 11.47 8.61 9.90
C THR A 137 12.02 7.92 8.65
N TRP A 138 12.16 8.69 7.58
CA TRP A 138 12.70 8.18 6.31
C TRP A 138 14.00 7.40 6.50
N PRO A 139 14.10 6.21 5.91
CA PRO A 139 15.37 5.52 5.75
C PRO A 139 16.28 6.32 4.80
N LYS A 140 17.58 6.11 4.88
CA LYS A 140 18.51 6.64 3.87
C LYS A 140 18.25 5.97 2.53
N ASP A 141 18.51 6.65 1.43
CA ASP A 141 18.34 6.09 0.08
C ASP A 141 19.09 4.77 -0.10
N ALA A 142 20.27 4.64 0.50
CA ALA A 142 21.05 3.40 0.47
C ALA A 142 20.31 2.22 1.15
N ASP A 143 19.56 2.48 2.20
CA ASP A 143 18.78 1.46 2.92
C ASP A 143 17.53 1.07 2.11
N VAL A 144 16.88 2.05 1.46
CA VAL A 144 15.76 1.77 0.52
C VAL A 144 16.25 0.90 -0.64
N ILE A 145 17.41 1.22 -1.23
CA ILE A 145 18.02 0.43 -2.30
C ILE A 145 18.37 -0.99 -1.80
N LYS A 146 18.89 -1.11 -0.57
CA LYS A 146 19.20 -2.40 0.04
C LYS A 146 17.94 -3.26 0.23
N MET A 147 16.86 -2.66 0.74
CA MET A 147 15.56 -3.35 0.86
C MET A 147 15.05 -3.82 -0.51
N ALA A 148 15.12 -2.94 -1.52
CA ALA A 148 14.70 -3.27 -2.88
C ALA A 148 15.52 -4.43 -3.48
N LYS A 149 16.84 -4.42 -3.32
CA LYS A 149 17.70 -5.49 -3.79
C LYS A 149 17.38 -6.82 -3.11
N ALA A 150 17.22 -6.81 -1.79
CA ALA A 150 16.84 -8.00 -1.03
C ALA A 150 15.49 -8.56 -1.49
N LYS A 151 14.51 -7.68 -1.74
CA LYS A 151 13.18 -8.07 -2.23
C LYS A 151 13.25 -8.68 -3.63
N LEU A 152 14.07 -8.13 -4.51
CA LEU A 152 14.21 -8.57 -5.91
C LEU A 152 15.25 -9.69 -6.12
N GLY A 153 15.92 -10.14 -5.07
CA GLY A 153 16.87 -11.25 -5.13
C GLY A 153 18.26 -10.89 -5.69
N PHE A 154 18.73 -9.64 -5.46
CA PHE A 154 20.05 -9.15 -5.92
C PHE A 154 21.04 -8.99 -4.76
#